data_2014660f9eb9a51e0b5c09e61a56db03
#
_entry.id   2014660f9eb9a51e0b5c09e61a56db03
#
_cell.length_a   1.000
_cell.length_b   1.000
_cell.length_c   1.000
_cell.angle_alpha   90.00
_cell.angle_beta   90.00
_cell.angle_gamma   90.00
#
_symmetry.space_group_name_H-M   'P 1'
#
loop_
_entity.id
_entity.type
_entity.pdbx_description
1 polymer ?
#
loop_
_entity_poly.entity_id
_entity_poly.type
_entity_poly.pdbx_seq_one_letter_code
_entity_poly.pdbx_strand_id
1 'polypeptide(L)'
;CIRDRCEVKLPQFTDDVEAIKEAVKSFVFDTCKAEANWNMTNFVNDQVELIRRQVGDRKVLLALSGGVDSSVVAALLLKAIGDKLVCVHVNHGLMRKGESEAVVEIFGKELKANLIYVDATDRFLSKLENVADPEEKRKIIGGEFIRVFEEEARKLDGIDFLGQGTIYPDIVESGTKTAKMVKSHHNVGGLPEDLQFELVEPLRQLFKDEVRACGVELGLPYEMV
;
A
#
# COMPACT_ATOMS: atom_id res chain seq x y z
N CYS A 1 21.15 -20.69 -6.64
CA CYS A 1 21.89 -21.91 -6.34
C CYS A 1 21.35 -22.50 -5.04
N ILE A 2 20.57 -23.56 -5.12
CA ILE A 2 20.03 -24.28 -3.95
C ILE A 2 21.16 -25.20 -3.45
N ARG A 3 22.15 -24.66 -2.76
CA ARG A 3 23.27 -25.49 -2.28
C ARG A 3 23.19 -25.86 -0.82
N ASP A 4 22.38 -25.14 -0.02
CA ASP A 4 22.34 -25.39 1.44
C ASP A 4 20.89 -25.65 1.85
N ARG A 5 20.44 -26.90 1.60
CA ARG A 5 19.14 -27.37 2.07
C ARG A 5 19.38 -27.98 3.46
N CYS A 6 18.94 -27.29 4.50
CA CYS A 6 18.84 -27.85 5.83
C CYS A 6 17.48 -28.49 6.02
N GLU A 7 17.42 -29.68 6.55
CA GLU A 7 16.17 -30.38 6.85
C GLU A 7 16.12 -30.70 8.35
N VAL A 8 14.96 -30.48 8.97
CA VAL A 8 14.66 -30.89 10.33
C VAL A 8 13.45 -31.82 10.30
N LYS A 9 13.56 -32.94 11.03
CA LYS A 9 12.37 -33.77 11.32
C LYS A 9 11.70 -33.22 12.55
N LEU A 10 10.55 -32.59 12.35
CA LEU A 10 9.69 -32.16 13.46
C LEU A 10 9.07 -33.43 14.11
N PRO A 11 8.85 -33.41 15.43
CA PRO A 11 8.04 -34.44 16.08
C PRO A 11 6.69 -34.53 15.37
N GLN A 12 6.26 -35.79 15.09
CA GLN A 12 4.91 -35.97 14.57
C GLN A 12 3.92 -35.38 15.60
N PHE A 13 2.89 -34.71 15.10
CA PHE A 13 1.82 -34.07 15.87
C PHE A 13 1.67 -34.69 17.27
N THR A 14 2.45 -34.20 18.20
CA THR A 14 2.30 -34.46 19.62
C THR A 14 1.62 -33.26 20.22
N ASP A 15 0.82 -33.45 21.23
CA ASP A 15 0.17 -32.35 21.98
C ASP A 15 1.22 -31.45 22.71
N ASP A 16 2.51 -31.75 22.57
CA ASP A 16 3.61 -31.00 23.16
C ASP A 16 4.05 -29.86 22.22
N VAL A 17 3.31 -28.78 22.28
CA VAL A 17 3.60 -27.52 21.53
C VAL A 17 4.96 -26.95 21.89
N GLU A 18 5.41 -27.09 23.14
CA GLU A 18 6.70 -26.55 23.58
C GLU A 18 7.87 -27.33 22.98
N ALA A 19 7.77 -28.65 22.85
CA ALA A 19 8.80 -29.46 22.18
C ALA A 19 8.92 -29.07 20.69
N ILE A 20 7.80 -28.79 20.01
CA ILE A 20 7.81 -28.33 18.62
C ILE A 20 8.44 -26.94 18.51
N LYS A 21 8.10 -26.00 19.39
CA LYS A 21 8.70 -24.65 19.42
C LYS A 21 10.22 -24.71 19.61
N GLU A 22 10.70 -25.47 20.57
CA GLU A 22 12.14 -25.60 20.82
C GLU A 22 12.87 -26.26 19.63
N ALA A 23 12.29 -27.29 19.00
CA ALA A 23 12.87 -27.91 17.81
C ALA A 23 12.95 -26.91 16.63
N VAL A 24 11.89 -26.14 16.38
CA VAL A 24 11.88 -25.10 15.35
C VAL A 24 12.86 -24.00 15.66
N LYS A 25 12.92 -23.53 16.91
CA LYS A 25 13.83 -22.50 17.37
C LYS A 25 15.29 -22.90 17.18
N SER A 26 15.67 -24.10 17.66
CA SER A 26 17.04 -24.65 17.46
C SER A 26 17.36 -24.79 15.98
N PHE A 27 16.43 -25.27 15.16
CA PHE A 27 16.65 -25.36 13.72
C PHE A 27 16.91 -24.00 13.09
N VAL A 28 16.05 -23.01 13.38
CA VAL A 28 16.13 -21.66 12.79
C VAL A 28 17.42 -20.95 13.24
N PHE A 29 17.71 -20.93 14.55
CA PHE A 29 18.81 -20.12 15.08
C PHE A 29 20.15 -20.89 15.14
N ASP A 30 20.14 -22.18 15.48
CA ASP A 30 21.37 -22.93 15.65
C ASP A 30 21.85 -23.59 14.36
N THR A 31 20.91 -24.09 13.53
CA THR A 31 21.24 -24.77 12.26
C THR A 31 21.30 -23.80 11.11
N CYS A 32 20.24 -23.00 10.91
CA CYS A 32 20.16 -22.02 9.81
C CYS A 32 20.92 -20.74 10.10
N LYS A 33 21.34 -20.49 11.35
CA LYS A 33 22.03 -19.26 11.78
C LYS A 33 21.23 -18.01 11.43
N ALA A 34 19.89 -18.09 11.46
CA ALA A 34 19.05 -16.93 11.22
C ALA A 34 19.17 -15.93 12.38
N GLU A 35 19.16 -14.64 12.06
CA GLU A 35 19.18 -13.57 13.03
C GLU A 35 17.75 -13.12 13.35
N ALA A 36 17.45 -12.84 14.62
CA ALA A 36 16.16 -12.31 15.06
C ALA A 36 16.11 -10.80 14.88
N ASN A 37 16.23 -10.33 13.64
CA ASN A 37 16.32 -8.92 13.28
C ASN A 37 15.03 -8.35 12.65
N TRP A 38 13.99 -9.17 12.46
CA TRP A 38 12.70 -8.73 11.95
C TRP A 38 11.89 -8.03 13.05
N ASN A 39 11.74 -6.73 12.91
CA ASN A 39 10.84 -5.89 13.68
C ASN A 39 10.41 -4.68 12.84
N MET A 40 9.33 -3.98 13.24
CA MET A 40 8.78 -2.87 12.46
C MET A 40 9.72 -1.69 12.36
N THR A 41 10.49 -1.38 13.40
CA THR A 41 11.47 -0.29 13.36
C THR A 41 12.54 -0.54 12.30
N ASN A 42 13.10 -1.75 12.26
CA ASN A 42 14.08 -2.13 11.24
C ASN A 42 13.44 -2.13 9.85
N PHE A 43 12.24 -2.71 9.70
CA PHE A 43 11.51 -2.69 8.44
C PHE A 43 11.31 -1.27 7.92
N VAL A 44 10.83 -0.33 8.76
CA VAL A 44 10.63 1.07 8.37
C VAL A 44 11.95 1.71 7.91
N ASN A 45 13.04 1.50 8.63
CA ASN A 45 14.34 2.05 8.27
C ASN A 45 14.85 1.49 6.94
N ASP A 46 14.76 0.17 6.74
CA ASP A 46 15.17 -0.50 5.51
C ASP A 46 14.32 -0.02 4.31
N GLN A 47 13.00 0.11 4.48
CA GLN A 47 12.11 0.61 3.43
C GLN A 47 12.40 2.07 3.09
N VAL A 48 12.65 2.92 4.08
CA VAL A 48 13.03 4.33 3.85
C VAL A 48 14.31 4.42 3.01
N GLU A 49 15.31 3.59 3.30
CA GLU A 49 16.54 3.56 2.51
C GLU A 49 16.31 3.02 1.09
N LEU A 50 15.52 1.96 0.93
CA LEU A 50 15.18 1.40 -0.37
C LEU A 50 14.44 2.42 -1.24
N ILE A 51 13.43 3.10 -0.69
CA ILE A 51 12.70 4.16 -1.37
C ILE A 51 13.64 5.29 -1.81
N ARG A 52 14.52 5.75 -0.94
CA ARG A 52 15.49 6.81 -1.26
C ARG A 52 16.40 6.41 -2.41
N ARG A 53 16.87 5.18 -2.44
CA ARG A 53 17.73 4.66 -3.53
C ARG A 53 16.95 4.53 -4.84
N GLN A 54 15.71 4.06 -4.79
CA GLN A 54 14.87 3.86 -5.97
C GLN A 54 14.45 5.19 -6.58
N VAL A 55 13.97 6.11 -5.76
CA VAL A 55 13.38 7.38 -6.21
C VAL A 55 14.47 8.43 -6.54
N GLY A 56 15.52 8.50 -5.73
CA GLY A 56 16.57 9.52 -5.90
C GLY A 56 15.99 10.92 -5.78
N ASP A 57 16.25 11.75 -6.81
CA ASP A 57 15.77 13.14 -6.87
C ASP A 57 14.42 13.32 -7.57
N ARG A 58 13.82 12.22 -8.03
CA ARG A 58 12.55 12.22 -8.77
C ARG A 58 11.34 12.32 -7.82
N LYS A 59 10.16 12.54 -8.40
CA LYS A 59 8.90 12.68 -7.65
C LYS A 59 8.05 11.42 -7.71
N VAL A 60 7.30 11.19 -6.65
CA VAL A 60 6.33 10.08 -6.52
C VAL A 60 4.92 10.67 -6.43
N LEU A 61 4.00 10.18 -7.23
CA LEU A 61 2.57 10.43 -7.12
C LEU A 61 1.92 9.28 -6.35
N LEU A 62 1.01 9.60 -5.45
CA LEU A 62 0.26 8.61 -4.68
C LEU A 62 -1.23 8.95 -4.66
N ALA A 63 -2.08 8.00 -5.04
CA ALA A 63 -3.51 8.07 -4.79
C ALA A 63 -3.78 7.74 -3.30
N LEU A 64 -4.14 8.76 -2.52
CA LEU A 64 -4.39 8.64 -1.09
C LEU A 64 -5.89 8.42 -0.85
N SER A 65 -6.32 7.17 -0.71
CA SER A 65 -7.73 6.81 -0.57
C SER A 65 -8.32 7.03 0.82
N GLY A 66 -7.49 7.27 1.83
CA GLY A 66 -7.90 7.29 3.24
C GLY A 66 -7.89 5.91 3.91
N GLY A 67 -7.74 4.82 3.15
CA GLY A 67 -7.58 3.47 3.70
C GLY A 67 -6.19 3.24 4.29
N VAL A 68 -6.09 2.26 5.20
CA VAL A 68 -4.85 1.93 5.95
C VAL A 68 -3.64 1.80 5.03
N ASP A 69 -3.72 1.02 3.95
CA ASP A 69 -2.56 0.74 3.10
C ASP A 69 -2.01 2.01 2.44
N SER A 70 -2.89 2.81 1.83
CA SER A 70 -2.49 4.09 1.20
C SER A 70 -1.93 5.09 2.23
N SER A 71 -2.47 5.09 3.44
CA SER A 71 -2.00 5.96 4.53
C SER A 71 -0.62 5.57 5.02
N VAL A 72 -0.35 4.27 5.18
CA VAL A 72 0.98 3.76 5.58
C VAL A 72 2.01 4.00 4.47
N VAL A 73 1.64 3.78 3.19
CA VAL A 73 2.50 4.14 2.05
C VAL A 73 2.82 5.63 2.05
N ALA A 74 1.81 6.50 2.26
CA ALA A 74 2.02 7.95 2.31
C ALA A 74 3.01 8.34 3.42
N ALA A 75 2.85 7.78 4.62
CA ALA A 75 3.73 8.06 5.75
C ALA A 75 5.16 7.57 5.51
N LEU A 76 5.36 6.37 4.93
CA LEU A 76 6.68 5.85 4.55
C LEU A 76 7.34 6.73 3.49
N LEU A 77 6.62 7.07 2.42
CA LEU A 77 7.12 7.93 1.36
C LEU A 77 7.46 9.32 1.88
N LEU A 78 6.60 9.91 2.71
CA LEU A 78 6.85 11.22 3.31
C LEU A 78 8.13 11.21 4.17
N LYS A 79 8.32 10.16 4.98
CA LYS A 79 9.54 9.96 5.78
C LYS A 79 10.79 9.75 4.92
N ALA A 80 10.65 9.10 3.77
CA ALA A 80 11.77 8.80 2.89
C ALA A 80 12.18 9.98 2.01
N ILE A 81 11.23 10.63 1.35
CA ILE A 81 11.48 11.59 0.26
C ILE A 81 10.84 12.97 0.47
N GLY A 82 10.08 13.17 1.56
CA GLY A 82 9.55 14.49 1.93
C GLY A 82 8.71 15.13 0.81
N ASP A 83 9.08 16.35 0.43
CA ASP A 83 8.36 17.20 -0.54
C ASP A 83 8.30 16.62 -1.97
N LYS A 84 9.07 15.56 -2.26
CA LYS A 84 9.01 14.86 -3.55
C LYS A 84 7.78 13.94 -3.66
N LEU A 85 7.06 13.71 -2.56
CA LEU A 85 5.79 13.02 -2.57
C LEU A 85 4.66 14.00 -2.89
N VAL A 86 3.85 13.67 -3.89
CA VAL A 86 2.59 14.33 -4.20
C VAL A 86 1.44 13.36 -3.94
N CYS A 87 0.57 13.69 -3.01
CA CYS A 87 -0.63 12.90 -2.71
C CYS A 87 -1.86 13.51 -3.40
N VAL A 88 -2.67 12.68 -4.04
CA VAL A 88 -3.97 13.08 -4.58
C VAL A 88 -5.06 12.34 -3.82
N HIS A 89 -5.93 13.08 -3.14
CA HIS A 89 -7.13 12.56 -2.49
C HIS A 89 -8.37 12.99 -3.26
N VAL A 90 -9.15 12.02 -3.71
CA VAL A 90 -10.39 12.25 -4.46
C VAL A 90 -11.58 11.96 -3.55
N ASN A 91 -12.33 12.99 -3.17
CA ASN A 91 -13.63 12.82 -2.54
C ASN A 91 -14.67 12.55 -3.63
N HIS A 92 -15.15 11.32 -3.68
CA HIS A 92 -16.16 10.87 -4.66
C HIS A 92 -17.59 10.86 -4.08
N GLY A 93 -17.80 11.41 -2.88
CA GLY A 93 -19.11 11.47 -2.22
C GLY A 93 -19.62 10.16 -1.64
N LEU A 94 -18.84 9.06 -1.76
CA LEU A 94 -19.18 7.73 -1.22
C LEU A 94 -18.23 7.31 -0.09
N MET A 95 -17.45 8.27 0.42
CA MET A 95 -16.56 8.09 1.57
C MET A 95 -17.38 7.93 2.86
N ARG A 96 -16.78 7.32 3.87
CA ARG A 96 -17.38 7.34 5.21
C ARG A 96 -17.44 8.77 5.75
N LYS A 97 -18.39 9.04 6.64
CA LYS A 97 -18.53 10.35 7.25
C LYS A 97 -17.23 10.76 7.95
N GLY A 98 -16.69 11.91 7.57
CA GLY A 98 -15.47 12.48 8.16
C GLY A 98 -14.15 11.89 7.63
N GLU A 99 -14.16 10.93 6.71
CA GLU A 99 -12.95 10.24 6.21
C GLU A 99 -12.09 11.18 5.37
N SER A 100 -12.68 11.93 4.46
CA SER A 100 -11.96 12.92 3.65
C SER A 100 -11.41 14.07 4.48
N GLU A 101 -12.17 14.54 5.46
CA GLU A 101 -11.73 15.58 6.39
C GLU A 101 -10.56 15.10 7.24
N ALA A 102 -10.58 13.85 7.70
CA ALA A 102 -9.47 13.25 8.45
C ALA A 102 -8.20 13.15 7.59
N VAL A 103 -8.31 12.77 6.32
CA VAL A 103 -7.16 12.76 5.39
C VAL A 103 -6.56 14.16 5.24
N VAL A 104 -7.39 15.18 5.05
CA VAL A 104 -6.93 16.57 4.90
C VAL A 104 -6.27 17.07 6.19
N GLU A 105 -6.84 16.77 7.34
CA GLU A 105 -6.28 17.17 8.63
C GLU A 105 -4.92 16.54 8.87
N ILE A 106 -4.86 15.21 8.79
CA ILE A 106 -3.64 14.45 9.13
C ILE A 106 -2.54 14.68 8.09
N PHE A 107 -2.82 14.42 6.82
CA PHE A 107 -1.77 14.52 5.79
C PHE A 107 -1.51 15.94 5.32
N GLY A 108 -2.55 16.77 5.20
CA GLY A 108 -2.39 18.14 4.73
C GLY A 108 -1.85 19.08 5.80
N LYS A 109 -2.36 19.01 7.06
CA LYS A 109 -2.00 19.99 8.10
C LYS A 109 -0.95 19.47 9.09
N GLU A 110 -1.14 18.27 9.66
CA GLU A 110 -0.22 17.74 10.67
C GLU A 110 1.09 17.26 10.04
N LEU A 111 1.02 16.39 9.03
CA LEU A 111 2.18 15.81 8.35
C LEU A 111 2.73 16.72 7.24
N LYS A 112 2.01 17.77 6.85
CA LYS A 112 2.39 18.75 5.83
C LYS A 112 2.81 18.12 4.50
N ALA A 113 2.13 17.03 4.10
CA ALA A 113 2.33 16.42 2.80
C ALA A 113 1.85 17.38 1.70
N ASN A 114 2.46 17.29 0.52
CA ASN A 114 1.96 17.97 -0.67
C ASN A 114 0.67 17.26 -1.12
N LEU A 115 -0.48 17.69 -0.58
CA LEU A 115 -1.78 17.06 -0.76
C LEU A 115 -2.65 17.88 -1.70
N ILE A 116 -3.06 17.26 -2.81
CA ILE A 116 -4.07 17.77 -3.74
C ILE A 116 -5.40 17.13 -3.35
N TYR A 117 -6.34 17.95 -2.89
CA TYR A 117 -7.70 17.51 -2.58
C TYR A 117 -8.62 17.84 -3.77
N VAL A 118 -9.31 16.83 -4.26
CA VAL A 118 -10.25 16.95 -5.37
C VAL A 118 -11.66 16.59 -4.88
N ASP A 119 -12.57 17.55 -4.85
CA ASP A 119 -13.99 17.26 -4.67
C ASP A 119 -14.62 16.92 -6.02
N ALA A 120 -14.90 15.65 -6.21
CA ALA A 120 -15.55 15.11 -7.39
C ALA A 120 -16.95 14.54 -7.09
N THR A 121 -17.54 14.90 -5.95
CA THR A 121 -18.82 14.37 -5.44
C THR A 121 -19.91 14.40 -6.51
N ASP A 122 -20.20 15.56 -7.08
CA ASP A 122 -21.26 15.71 -8.08
C ASP A 122 -20.96 14.90 -9.36
N ARG A 123 -19.69 14.81 -9.74
CA ARG A 123 -19.23 14.07 -10.92
C ARG A 123 -19.49 12.57 -10.78
N PHE A 124 -19.24 12.00 -9.60
CA PHE A 124 -19.48 10.58 -9.34
C PHE A 124 -20.97 10.30 -9.15
N LEU A 125 -21.67 11.10 -8.35
CA LEU A 125 -23.09 10.88 -8.05
C LEU A 125 -23.96 10.98 -9.30
N SER A 126 -23.72 11.95 -10.19
CA SER A 126 -24.45 12.09 -11.44
C SER A 126 -24.31 10.87 -12.37
N LYS A 127 -23.16 10.20 -12.37
CA LYS A 127 -22.95 8.99 -13.16
C LYS A 127 -23.56 7.73 -12.54
N LEU A 128 -23.84 7.75 -11.25
CA LEU A 128 -24.47 6.65 -10.51
C LEU A 128 -25.99 6.78 -10.46
N GLU A 129 -26.52 7.88 -10.95
CA GLU A 129 -27.97 8.10 -10.99
C GLU A 129 -28.67 7.00 -11.81
N ASN A 130 -29.73 6.40 -11.23
CA ASN A 130 -30.49 5.28 -11.78
C ASN A 130 -29.71 3.98 -12.06
N VAL A 131 -28.46 3.86 -11.62
CA VAL A 131 -27.68 2.62 -11.69
C VAL A 131 -28.02 1.77 -10.47
N ALA A 132 -28.67 0.61 -10.66
CA ALA A 132 -29.05 -0.28 -9.58
C ALA A 132 -28.02 -1.42 -9.35
N ASP A 133 -27.43 -1.92 -10.43
CA ASP A 133 -26.52 -3.07 -10.38
C ASP A 133 -25.21 -2.73 -9.66
N PRO A 134 -24.79 -3.54 -8.65
CA PRO A 134 -23.60 -3.27 -7.87
C PRO A 134 -22.30 -3.37 -8.67
N GLU A 135 -22.25 -4.28 -9.65
CA GLU A 135 -21.05 -4.47 -10.48
C GLU A 135 -20.88 -3.29 -11.46
N GLU A 136 -21.98 -2.80 -12.01
CA GLU A 136 -21.99 -1.61 -12.85
C GLU A 136 -21.56 -0.38 -12.04
N LYS A 137 -22.06 -0.20 -10.81
CA LYS A 137 -21.61 0.86 -9.91
C LYS A 137 -20.10 0.83 -9.70
N ARG A 138 -19.56 -0.36 -9.41
CA ARG A 138 -18.13 -0.53 -9.18
C ARG A 138 -17.29 -0.15 -10.40
N LYS A 139 -17.71 -0.55 -11.60
CA LYS A 139 -17.06 -0.20 -12.86
C LYS A 139 -17.08 1.31 -13.12
N ILE A 140 -18.22 1.95 -12.87
CA ILE A 140 -18.37 3.41 -13.04
C ILE A 140 -17.44 4.13 -12.05
N ILE A 141 -17.47 3.77 -10.76
CA ILE A 141 -16.64 4.39 -9.73
C ILE A 141 -15.15 4.22 -10.06
N GLY A 142 -14.71 3.00 -10.37
CA GLY A 142 -13.33 2.73 -10.71
C GLY A 142 -12.84 3.47 -11.95
N GLY A 143 -13.64 3.44 -13.02
CA GLY A 143 -13.32 4.13 -14.26
C GLY A 143 -13.27 5.66 -14.09
N GLU A 144 -14.17 6.22 -13.29
CA GLU A 144 -14.19 7.66 -13.06
C GLU A 144 -13.04 8.10 -12.13
N PHE A 145 -12.71 7.29 -11.13
CA PHE A 145 -11.55 7.55 -10.28
C PHE A 145 -10.26 7.64 -11.09
N ILE A 146 -10.05 6.70 -12.01
CA ILE A 146 -8.87 6.71 -12.90
C ILE A 146 -8.82 8.01 -13.72
N ARG A 147 -9.96 8.46 -14.29
CA ARG A 147 -10.01 9.70 -15.08
C ARG A 147 -9.68 10.93 -14.25
N VAL A 148 -10.27 11.05 -13.06
CA VAL A 148 -9.97 12.18 -12.16
C VAL A 148 -8.49 12.16 -11.77
N PHE A 149 -7.96 11.00 -11.42
CA PHE A 149 -6.56 10.84 -11.05
C PHE A 149 -5.62 11.18 -12.21
N GLU A 150 -5.93 10.74 -13.43
CA GLU A 150 -5.21 11.08 -14.66
C GLU A 150 -5.22 12.59 -14.92
N GLU A 151 -6.37 13.24 -14.79
CA GLU A 151 -6.50 14.69 -14.98
C GLU A 151 -5.61 15.45 -14.01
N GLU A 152 -5.50 15.02 -12.76
CA GLU A 152 -4.60 15.63 -11.78
C GLU A 152 -3.12 15.29 -12.08
N ALA A 153 -2.83 14.05 -12.45
CA ALA A 153 -1.47 13.64 -12.80
C ALA A 153 -0.91 14.44 -13.97
N ARG A 154 -1.73 14.74 -14.98
CA ARG A 154 -1.33 15.54 -16.16
C ARG A 154 -1.03 17.01 -15.87
N LYS A 155 -1.50 17.53 -14.71
CA LYS A 155 -1.18 18.91 -14.28
C LYS A 155 0.17 19.01 -13.59
N LEU A 156 0.80 17.85 -13.29
CA LEU A 156 2.02 17.76 -12.51
C LEU A 156 3.21 17.47 -13.43
N ASP A 157 4.27 18.24 -13.26
CA ASP A 157 5.52 18.03 -14.00
C ASP A 157 6.52 17.21 -13.18
N GLY A 158 7.25 16.34 -13.88
CA GLY A 158 8.39 15.59 -13.32
C GLY A 158 7.97 14.49 -12.35
N ILE A 159 6.83 13.86 -12.60
CA ILE A 159 6.41 12.64 -11.89
C ILE A 159 6.92 11.43 -12.68
N ASP A 160 7.77 10.64 -12.05
CA ASP A 160 8.33 9.41 -12.65
C ASP A 160 7.81 8.14 -11.97
N PHE A 161 7.30 8.26 -10.74
CA PHE A 161 6.87 7.11 -9.95
C PHE A 161 5.43 7.22 -9.48
N LEU A 162 4.80 6.05 -9.37
CA LEU A 162 3.51 5.86 -8.73
C LEU A 162 3.67 5.01 -7.47
N GLY A 163 3.31 5.58 -6.32
CA GLY A 163 3.22 4.84 -5.06
C GLY A 163 1.99 3.94 -5.03
N GLN A 164 2.15 2.71 -4.57
CA GLN A 164 1.07 1.74 -4.52
C GLN A 164 1.07 0.92 -3.23
N GLY A 165 -0.12 0.71 -2.65
CA GLY A 165 -0.33 -0.03 -1.41
C GLY A 165 -0.50 -1.54 -1.61
N THR A 166 0.24 -2.15 -2.53
CA THR A 166 0.26 -3.60 -2.71
C THR A 166 0.81 -4.27 -1.46
N ILE A 167 0.09 -5.25 -0.92
CA ILE A 167 0.50 -6.07 0.23
C ILE A 167 0.80 -7.52 -0.20
N TYR A 168 1.40 -8.31 0.69
CA TYR A 168 1.81 -9.68 0.35
C TYR A 168 0.66 -10.59 -0.11
N PRO A 169 -0.54 -10.57 0.51
CA PRO A 169 -1.69 -11.33 0.00
C PRO A 169 -2.06 -11.03 -1.45
N ASP A 170 -1.97 -9.77 -1.88
CA ASP A 170 -2.28 -9.37 -3.27
C ASP A 170 -1.34 -10.07 -4.26
N ILE A 171 -0.08 -10.27 -3.87
CA ILE A 171 0.93 -10.94 -4.71
C ILE A 171 0.64 -12.44 -4.81
N VAL A 172 0.34 -13.08 -3.68
CA VAL A 172 0.06 -14.53 -3.64
C VAL A 172 -1.21 -14.85 -4.41
N GLU A 173 -2.27 -14.08 -4.23
CA GLU A 173 -3.53 -14.23 -4.93
C GLU A 173 -3.39 -13.95 -6.43
N SER A 174 -2.53 -13.01 -6.83
CA SER A 174 -2.26 -12.69 -8.24
C SER A 174 -1.62 -13.83 -9.02
N GLY A 175 -1.01 -14.81 -8.37
CA GLY A 175 -0.36 -15.97 -8.99
C GLY A 175 -1.34 -17.00 -9.56
N THR A 176 -2.63 -16.92 -9.26
CA THR A 176 -3.65 -17.84 -9.76
C THR A 176 -4.30 -17.32 -11.07
N LYS A 177 -4.75 -18.23 -11.95
CA LYS A 177 -5.40 -17.85 -13.21
C LYS A 177 -6.66 -16.98 -13.04
N THR A 178 -7.28 -17.04 -11.88
CA THR A 178 -8.45 -16.24 -11.47
C THR A 178 -8.06 -14.81 -11.07
N ALA A 179 -6.82 -14.59 -10.68
CA ALA A 179 -6.31 -13.31 -10.16
C ALA A 179 -6.10 -12.23 -11.23
N LYS A 180 -6.11 -12.56 -12.52
CA LYS A 180 -6.12 -11.53 -13.58
C LYS A 180 -7.36 -10.64 -13.50
N MET A 181 -8.47 -11.14 -12.90
CA MET A 181 -9.70 -10.38 -12.69
C MET A 181 -9.67 -9.51 -11.42
N VAL A 182 -8.91 -9.92 -10.37
CA VAL A 182 -8.82 -9.18 -9.10
C VAL A 182 -7.86 -8.00 -9.21
N LYS A 183 -6.83 -8.09 -10.08
CA LYS A 183 -5.85 -7.02 -10.32
C LYS A 183 -6.44 -5.69 -10.81
N SER A 184 -7.64 -5.68 -11.36
CA SER A 184 -8.26 -4.45 -11.88
C SER A 184 -8.78 -3.50 -10.80
N HIS A 185 -8.85 -3.93 -9.54
CA HIS A 185 -9.53 -3.18 -8.48
C HIS A 185 -8.60 -2.48 -7.47
N HIS A 186 -7.34 -2.89 -7.39
CA HIS A 186 -6.35 -2.31 -6.49
C HIS A 186 -5.23 -1.54 -7.20
N ASN A 187 -5.20 -1.59 -8.52
CA ASN A 187 -4.19 -0.91 -9.32
C ASN A 187 -4.81 0.26 -10.06
N VAL A 188 -4.16 1.41 -9.96
CA VAL A 188 -4.28 2.50 -10.94
C VAL A 188 -3.76 2.03 -12.32
N GLY A 189 -3.82 0.73 -12.58
CA GLY A 189 -3.37 0.05 -13.81
C GLY A 189 -4.27 0.27 -15.03
N GLY A 190 -5.20 1.25 -14.96
CA GLY A 190 -5.97 1.73 -16.09
C GLY A 190 -5.50 3.09 -16.60
N LEU A 191 -4.35 3.58 -16.13
CA LEU A 191 -3.77 4.81 -16.68
C LEU A 191 -3.36 4.60 -18.14
N PRO A 192 -3.51 5.62 -18.99
CA PRO A 192 -3.10 5.58 -20.40
C PRO A 192 -1.62 5.26 -20.56
N GLU A 193 -1.28 4.66 -21.72
CA GLU A 193 0.10 4.25 -22.03
C GLU A 193 1.11 5.40 -22.07
N ASP A 194 0.63 6.63 -22.23
CA ASP A 194 1.46 7.84 -22.22
C ASP A 194 1.81 8.33 -20.79
N LEU A 195 1.11 7.82 -19.77
CA LEU A 195 1.42 8.03 -18.35
C LEU A 195 2.11 6.78 -17.80
N GLN A 196 3.37 6.57 -18.20
CA GLN A 196 4.18 5.44 -17.72
C GLN A 196 4.92 5.86 -16.45
N PHE A 197 4.52 5.28 -15.32
CA PHE A 197 5.21 5.45 -14.04
C PHE A 197 5.90 4.15 -13.63
N GLU A 198 7.08 4.27 -13.05
CA GLU A 198 7.67 3.16 -12.29
C GLU A 198 6.94 3.01 -10.95
N LEU A 199 6.72 1.77 -10.49
CA LEU A 199 6.00 1.52 -9.26
C LEU A 199 6.92 1.55 -8.03
N VAL A 200 6.43 2.18 -6.96
CA VAL A 200 7.02 2.10 -5.62
C VAL A 200 6.00 1.41 -4.71
N GLU A 201 6.31 0.18 -4.30
CA GLU A 201 5.41 -0.71 -3.55
C GLU A 201 6.03 -1.12 -2.21
N PRO A 202 6.11 -0.24 -1.22
CA PRO A 202 6.89 -0.48 -0.01
C PRO A 202 6.29 -1.53 0.94
N LEU A 203 5.01 -1.90 0.76
CA LEU A 203 4.31 -2.84 1.64
C LEU A 203 4.25 -4.28 1.11
N ARG A 204 4.89 -4.57 -0.03
CA ARG A 204 4.79 -5.88 -0.73
C ARG A 204 5.11 -7.11 0.11
N GLN A 205 5.87 -6.94 1.17
CA GLN A 205 6.32 -8.03 2.05
C GLN A 205 5.46 -8.17 3.31
N LEU A 206 4.49 -7.28 3.53
CA LEU A 206 3.69 -7.24 4.74
C LEU A 206 2.33 -7.89 4.57
N PHE A 207 1.88 -8.56 5.62
CA PHE A 207 0.48 -8.89 5.83
C PHE A 207 -0.29 -7.70 6.40
N LYS A 208 -1.62 -7.78 6.41
CA LYS A 208 -2.49 -6.66 6.81
C LYS A 208 -2.30 -6.19 8.25
N ASP A 209 -2.06 -7.09 9.16
CA ASP A 209 -1.74 -6.80 10.57
C ASP A 209 -0.36 -6.14 10.72
N GLU A 210 0.62 -6.56 9.92
CA GLU A 210 1.94 -5.94 9.88
C GLU A 210 1.89 -4.54 9.27
N VAL A 211 1.03 -4.28 8.27
CA VAL A 211 0.78 -2.94 7.73
C VAL A 211 0.25 -2.01 8.83
N ARG A 212 -0.68 -2.48 9.67
CA ARG A 212 -1.18 -1.72 10.81
C ARG A 212 -0.08 -1.42 11.82
N ALA A 213 0.73 -2.42 12.16
CA ALA A 213 1.88 -2.26 13.06
C ALA A 213 2.89 -1.24 12.49
N CYS A 214 3.13 -1.26 11.18
CA CYS A 214 3.97 -0.29 10.49
C CYS A 214 3.38 1.13 10.58
N GLY A 215 2.08 1.29 10.43
CA GLY A 215 1.40 2.57 10.59
C GLY A 215 1.55 3.15 12.00
N VAL A 216 1.42 2.32 13.03
CA VAL A 216 1.66 2.70 14.43
C VAL A 216 3.11 3.12 14.63
N GLU A 217 4.08 2.37 14.12
CA GLU A 217 5.51 2.70 14.20
C GLU A 217 5.85 4.03 13.51
N LEU A 218 5.11 4.37 12.45
CA LEU A 218 5.25 5.66 11.75
C LEU A 218 4.54 6.82 12.46
N GLY A 219 3.82 6.55 13.55
CA GLY A 219 3.10 7.55 14.33
C GLY A 219 1.75 7.98 13.74
N LEU A 220 1.18 7.18 12.84
CA LEU A 220 -0.18 7.45 12.34
C LEU A 220 -1.21 7.27 13.46
N PRO A 221 -2.27 8.11 13.50
CA PRO A 221 -3.37 7.95 14.46
C PRO A 221 -4.04 6.57 14.31
N TYR A 222 -4.52 6.01 15.42
CA TYR A 222 -5.18 4.69 15.44
C TYR A 222 -6.38 4.59 14.50
N GLU A 223 -7.04 5.71 14.24
CA GLU A 223 -8.19 5.80 13.33
C GLU A 223 -7.80 5.57 11.85
N MET A 224 -6.52 5.72 11.53
CA MET A 224 -5.97 5.55 10.18
C MET A 224 -5.30 4.18 9.96
N VAL A 225 -5.18 3.33 10.98
CA VAL A 225 -4.45 2.06 10.95
C VAL A 225 -5.26 0.83 11.38
#